data_790fef2b62bcb3e10a35568a93b4ff3d
#
_entry.id   790fef2b62bcb3e10a35568a93b4ff3d
#
_cell.length_a   1.000
_cell.length_b   1.000
_cell.length_c   1.000
_cell.angle_alpha   90.00
_cell.angle_beta   90.00
_cell.angle_gamma   90.00
#
_symmetry.space_group_name_H-M   'P 1'
#
loop_
_entity.id
_entity.type
_entity.pdbx_description
1 polymer ?
#
loop_
_entity_poly.entity_id
_entity_poly.type
_entity_poly.pdbx_seq_one_letter_code
_entity_poly.pdbx_strand_id
1 'polypeptide(L)'
;KNNIFGNKNILDQICNSKKKIKFIYVSTDKAVNPISFLGYTKAFGEILTEIYSVKYKIDIHVVRFGNVFASDGSVLDKFVYQIKSDKEITLTSYKMKRYFMSIKEACHLLLRCPTLNLKNKLFILNMGNQIKIIDIIKKLFKYYNKIVKIRVIGLRLGEKLEEELSYNKLRK
;
A
#
# COMPACT_ATOMS: atom_id res chain seq x y z
N LYS A 1 -2.54 16.52 5.07
CA LYS A 1 -1.81 16.88 6.30
C LYS A 1 -0.91 15.71 6.77
N ASN A 2 -1.44 14.52 7.10
CA ASN A 2 -0.70 13.44 7.76
C ASN A 2 0.51 12.92 6.97
N ASN A 3 0.35 12.58 5.70
CA ASN A 3 1.42 11.95 4.91
C ASN A 3 2.60 12.88 4.60
N ILE A 4 2.42 14.19 4.62
CA ILE A 4 3.46 15.17 4.31
C ILE A 4 3.91 15.88 5.59
N PHE A 5 3.03 16.68 6.20
CA PHE A 5 3.42 17.45 7.38
C PHE A 5 3.67 16.57 8.62
N GLY A 6 2.86 15.52 8.82
CA GLY A 6 3.10 14.55 9.89
C GLY A 6 4.46 13.85 9.73
N ASN A 7 4.78 13.41 8.49
CA ASN A 7 6.08 12.81 8.19
C ASN A 7 7.23 13.82 8.44
N LYS A 8 7.10 15.06 7.95
CA LYS A 8 8.08 16.11 8.17
C LYS A 8 8.33 16.35 9.67
N ASN A 9 7.27 16.49 10.46
CA ASN A 9 7.38 16.71 11.90
C ASN A 9 8.15 15.60 12.61
N ILE A 10 7.90 14.32 12.23
CA ILE A 10 8.64 13.18 12.79
C ILE A 10 10.11 13.26 12.38
N LEU A 11 10.40 13.55 11.11
CA LEU A 11 11.77 13.67 10.60
C LEU A 11 12.53 14.81 11.29
N ASP A 12 11.89 15.96 11.52
CA ASP A 12 12.48 17.09 12.25
C ASP A 12 12.86 16.67 13.70
N GLN A 13 11.98 15.93 14.39
CA GLN A 13 12.27 15.45 15.74
C GLN A 13 13.40 14.41 15.76
N ILE A 14 13.48 13.55 14.74
CA ILE A 14 14.59 12.60 14.60
C ILE A 14 15.90 13.36 14.38
N CYS A 15 15.93 14.41 13.55
CA CYS A 15 17.11 15.24 13.34
C CYS A 15 17.60 15.91 14.64
N ASN A 16 16.68 16.35 15.48
CA ASN A 16 16.98 17.01 16.74
C ASN A 16 17.34 16.03 17.87
N SER A 17 17.12 14.73 17.65
CA SER A 17 17.42 13.70 18.64
C SER A 17 18.92 13.38 18.67
N LYS A 18 19.48 13.25 19.89
CA LYS A 18 20.85 12.75 20.10
C LYS A 18 20.94 11.21 19.96
N LYS A 19 19.82 10.51 19.78
CA LYS A 19 19.76 9.05 19.70
C LYS A 19 19.94 8.59 18.27
N LYS A 20 20.60 7.43 18.08
CA LYS A 20 20.61 6.74 16.78
C LYS A 20 19.24 6.09 16.56
N ILE A 21 18.46 6.64 15.65
CA ILE A 21 17.11 6.18 15.33
C ILE A 21 17.13 5.62 13.91
N LYS A 22 16.61 4.41 13.73
CA LYS A 22 16.24 3.87 12.42
C LYS A 22 14.78 4.23 12.15
N PHE A 23 14.51 4.85 11.03
CA PHE A 23 13.16 5.26 10.64
C PHE A 23 12.67 4.46 9.45
N ILE A 24 11.46 3.92 9.52
CA ILE A 24 10.83 3.21 8.42
C ILE A 24 9.64 4.03 7.93
N TYR A 25 9.72 4.50 6.69
CA TYR A 25 8.59 5.13 6.01
C TYR A 25 7.77 4.08 5.26
N VAL A 26 6.56 3.85 5.74
CA VAL A 26 5.62 2.93 5.09
C VAL A 26 4.99 3.63 3.89
N SER A 27 5.33 3.15 2.69
CA SER A 27 4.80 3.63 1.42
C SER A 27 3.87 2.58 0.77
N THR A 28 3.50 2.79 -0.48
CA THR A 28 2.48 2.00 -1.17
C THR A 28 2.80 1.88 -2.67
N ASP A 29 2.22 0.85 -3.31
CA ASP A 29 2.17 0.70 -4.77
C ASP A 29 1.60 1.95 -5.48
N LYS A 30 0.71 2.69 -4.82
CA LYS A 30 0.08 3.90 -5.38
C LYS A 30 1.01 5.11 -5.47
N ALA A 31 2.18 5.05 -4.83
CA ALA A 31 3.23 6.06 -4.97
C ALA A 31 3.99 5.93 -6.30
N VAL A 32 3.87 4.79 -6.98
CA VAL A 32 4.46 4.56 -8.31
C VAL A 32 3.52 5.11 -9.38
N ASN A 33 4.02 5.97 -10.28
CA ASN A 33 3.20 6.63 -11.31
C ASN A 33 1.86 7.13 -10.74
N PRO A 34 1.87 8.02 -9.71
CA PRO A 34 0.67 8.36 -8.96
C PRO A 34 -0.36 9.07 -9.83
N ILE A 35 -1.63 8.67 -9.70
CA ILE A 35 -2.78 9.33 -10.33
C ILE A 35 -3.85 9.72 -9.29
N SER A 36 -3.64 9.40 -8.02
CA SER A 36 -4.53 9.72 -6.92
C SER A 36 -3.85 10.68 -5.94
N PHE A 37 -4.66 11.47 -5.21
CA PHE A 37 -4.14 12.34 -4.16
C PHE A 37 -3.33 11.57 -3.10
N LEU A 38 -3.81 10.38 -2.70
CA LEU A 38 -3.07 9.50 -1.79
C LEU A 38 -1.70 9.11 -2.37
N GLY A 39 -1.67 8.69 -3.64
CA GLY A 39 -0.44 8.32 -4.34
C GLY A 39 0.56 9.48 -4.38
N TYR A 40 0.13 10.67 -4.78
CA TYR A 40 0.98 11.87 -4.80
C TYR A 40 1.54 12.20 -3.42
N THR A 41 0.70 12.16 -2.36
CA THR A 41 1.18 12.47 -1.01
C THR A 41 2.18 11.44 -0.48
N LYS A 42 2.05 10.16 -0.87
CA LYS A 42 2.99 9.10 -0.51
C LYS A 42 4.30 9.23 -1.30
N ALA A 43 4.23 9.48 -2.61
CA ALA A 43 5.42 9.73 -3.44
C ALA A 43 6.21 10.94 -2.93
N PHE A 44 5.53 12.04 -2.59
CA PHE A 44 6.17 13.20 -1.97
C PHE A 44 6.84 12.85 -0.63
N GLY A 45 6.18 12.03 0.19
CA GLY A 45 6.73 11.54 1.45
C GLY A 45 8.01 10.71 1.26
N GLU A 46 8.10 9.90 0.21
CA GLU A 46 9.32 9.17 -0.17
C GLU A 46 10.47 10.13 -0.51
N ILE A 47 10.21 11.13 -1.36
CA ILE A 47 11.20 12.15 -1.72
C ILE A 47 11.67 12.91 -0.48
N LEU A 48 10.74 13.31 0.38
CA LEU A 48 11.05 14.01 1.63
C LEU A 48 11.97 13.16 2.53
N THR A 49 11.67 11.88 2.70
CA THR A 49 12.50 10.98 3.51
C THR A 49 13.89 10.78 2.91
N GLU A 50 14.01 10.72 1.59
CA GLU A 50 15.29 10.63 0.90
C GLU A 50 16.13 11.89 1.13
N ILE A 51 15.55 13.09 0.97
CA ILE A 51 16.23 14.36 1.25
C ILE A 51 16.77 14.40 2.68
N TYR A 52 15.96 14.01 3.66
CA TYR A 52 16.38 13.99 5.07
C TYR A 52 17.46 12.95 5.32
N SER A 53 17.34 11.77 4.71
CA SER A 53 18.36 10.71 4.84
C SER A 53 19.73 11.17 4.34
N VAL A 54 19.76 11.85 3.19
CA VAL A 54 21.01 12.34 2.60
C VAL A 54 21.56 13.53 3.37
N LYS A 55 20.72 14.55 3.63
CA LYS A 55 21.15 15.82 4.25
C LYS A 55 21.61 15.64 5.69
N TYR A 56 20.89 14.84 6.46
CA TYR A 56 21.13 14.68 7.91
C TYR A 56 21.78 13.35 8.28
N LYS A 57 22.12 12.52 7.27
CA LYS A 57 22.74 11.18 7.45
C LYS A 57 21.93 10.26 8.39
N ILE A 58 20.59 10.37 8.32
CA ILE A 58 19.70 9.54 9.13
C ILE A 58 19.52 8.18 8.46
N ASP A 59 19.43 7.12 9.27
CA ASP A 59 19.14 5.77 8.78
C ASP A 59 17.63 5.60 8.52
N ILE A 60 17.21 5.89 7.28
CA ILE A 60 15.82 5.84 6.84
C ILE A 60 15.64 4.74 5.82
N HIS A 61 14.59 3.94 5.98
CA HIS A 61 14.17 2.90 5.06
C HIS A 61 12.76 3.19 4.55
N VAL A 62 12.59 3.23 3.24
CA VAL A 62 11.27 3.35 2.60
C VAL A 62 10.81 1.96 2.20
N VAL A 63 9.59 1.56 2.57
CA VAL A 63 9.05 0.24 2.26
C VAL A 63 7.74 0.39 1.50
N ARG A 64 7.70 -0.09 0.25
CA ARG A 64 6.50 -0.14 -0.58
C ARG A 64 5.87 -1.51 -0.54
N PHE A 65 4.55 -1.55 -0.35
CA PHE A 65 3.74 -2.73 -0.54
C PHE A 65 2.31 -2.34 -0.97
N GLY A 66 1.56 -3.30 -1.49
CA GLY A 66 0.19 -3.10 -1.95
C GLY A 66 -0.83 -3.22 -0.83
N ASN A 67 -1.95 -3.89 -1.10
CA ASN A 67 -3.02 -4.02 -0.13
C ASN A 67 -2.68 -5.07 0.93
N VAL A 68 -3.11 -4.81 2.17
CA VAL A 68 -3.00 -5.77 3.27
C VAL A 68 -4.38 -6.33 3.58
N PHE A 69 -4.51 -7.66 3.63
CA PHE A 69 -5.77 -8.33 3.97
C PHE A 69 -6.20 -7.96 5.39
N ALA A 70 -7.51 -7.80 5.57
CA ALA A 70 -8.14 -7.54 6.86
C ALA A 70 -7.60 -6.31 7.61
N SER A 71 -7.12 -5.30 6.88
CA SER A 71 -6.88 -3.98 7.45
C SER A 71 -8.23 -3.26 7.64
N ASP A 72 -8.38 -2.53 8.74
CA ASP A 72 -9.61 -1.79 9.05
C ASP A 72 -10.05 -0.87 7.89
N GLY A 73 -11.33 -0.94 7.54
CA GLY A 73 -11.89 -0.18 6.42
C GLY A 73 -11.49 -0.69 5.05
N SER A 74 -10.99 -1.91 4.96
CA SER A 74 -10.58 -2.53 3.69
C SER A 74 -11.79 -2.76 2.76
N VAL A 75 -11.50 -2.90 1.46
CA VAL A 75 -12.51 -3.27 0.47
C VAL A 75 -13.14 -4.64 0.80
N LEU A 76 -12.41 -5.51 1.50
CA LEU A 76 -12.90 -6.83 1.94
C LEU A 76 -13.99 -6.68 3.00
N ASP A 77 -13.81 -5.82 4.00
CA ASP A 77 -14.82 -5.57 5.04
C ASP A 77 -16.11 -5.05 4.42
N LYS A 78 -15.98 -4.17 3.41
CA LYS A 78 -17.12 -3.68 2.65
C LYS A 78 -17.85 -4.83 1.93
N PHE A 79 -17.12 -5.72 1.25
CA PHE A 79 -17.74 -6.86 0.55
C PHE A 79 -18.40 -7.83 1.53
N VAL A 80 -17.75 -8.13 2.65
CA VAL A 80 -18.31 -8.98 3.70
C VAL A 80 -19.61 -8.36 4.26
N TYR A 81 -19.59 -7.07 4.55
CA TYR A 81 -20.79 -6.36 4.98
C TYR A 81 -21.92 -6.44 3.94
N GLN A 82 -21.60 -6.20 2.66
CA GLN A 82 -22.60 -6.24 1.58
C GLN A 82 -23.20 -7.64 1.43
N ILE A 83 -22.38 -8.71 1.48
CA ILE A 83 -22.86 -10.10 1.41
C ILE A 83 -23.76 -10.44 2.60
N LYS A 84 -23.32 -10.13 3.83
CA LYS A 84 -24.09 -10.44 5.05
C LYS A 84 -25.43 -9.73 5.11
N SER A 85 -25.47 -8.51 4.57
CA SER A 85 -26.66 -7.63 4.60
C SER A 85 -27.54 -7.74 3.34
N ASP A 86 -27.35 -8.74 2.48
CA ASP A 86 -28.08 -8.92 1.20
C ASP A 86 -28.02 -7.69 0.28
N LYS A 87 -26.94 -6.91 0.36
CA LYS A 87 -26.76 -5.73 -0.47
C LYS A 87 -25.94 -6.06 -1.72
N GLU A 88 -26.20 -5.33 -2.81
CA GLU A 88 -25.38 -5.45 -4.02
C GLU A 88 -23.90 -5.15 -3.73
N ILE A 89 -23.00 -5.98 -4.25
CA ILE A 89 -21.58 -5.69 -4.25
C ILE A 89 -21.27 -4.63 -5.31
N THR A 90 -20.64 -3.53 -4.90
CA THR A 90 -20.15 -2.52 -5.83
C THR A 90 -18.72 -2.84 -6.25
N LEU A 91 -18.53 -3.22 -7.51
CA LEU A 91 -17.24 -3.52 -8.11
C LEU A 91 -16.87 -2.44 -9.12
N THR A 92 -15.63 -1.95 -9.07
CA THR A 92 -15.15 -0.93 -10.01
C THR A 92 -15.04 -1.50 -11.43
N SER A 93 -14.42 -2.68 -11.59
CA SER A 93 -14.27 -3.39 -12.87
C SER A 93 -13.95 -4.86 -12.63
N TYR A 94 -14.45 -5.74 -13.50
CA TYR A 94 -14.06 -7.16 -13.50
C TYR A 94 -12.57 -7.38 -13.81
N LYS A 95 -11.92 -6.43 -14.47
CA LYS A 95 -10.49 -6.48 -14.82
C LYS A 95 -9.58 -6.01 -13.69
N MET A 96 -10.12 -5.43 -12.62
CA MET A 96 -9.33 -4.86 -11.52
C MET A 96 -8.51 -5.94 -10.80
N LYS A 97 -7.20 -5.66 -10.68
CA LYS A 97 -6.26 -6.52 -9.95
C LYS A 97 -5.53 -5.73 -8.88
N ARG A 98 -5.16 -6.39 -7.79
CA ARG A 98 -4.38 -5.80 -6.70
C ARG A 98 -3.39 -6.81 -6.13
N TYR A 99 -2.27 -6.29 -5.62
CA TYR A 99 -1.39 -7.06 -4.75
C TYR A 99 -2.01 -7.18 -3.37
N PHE A 100 -1.88 -8.35 -2.77
CA PHE A 100 -2.33 -8.59 -1.40
C PHE A 100 -1.28 -9.36 -0.62
N MET A 101 -1.16 -9.03 0.67
CA MET A 101 -0.43 -9.82 1.65
C MET A 101 -1.15 -9.80 3.00
N SER A 102 -0.80 -10.70 3.91
CA SER A 102 -1.33 -10.68 5.26
C SER A 102 -0.68 -9.58 6.12
N ILE A 103 -1.37 -9.12 7.16
CA ILE A 103 -0.80 -8.18 8.14
C ILE A 103 0.47 -8.76 8.77
N LYS A 104 0.43 -10.04 9.17
CA LYS A 104 1.56 -10.74 9.78
C LYS A 104 2.79 -10.73 8.87
N GLU A 105 2.60 -11.04 7.61
CA GLU A 105 3.65 -11.04 6.60
C GLU A 105 4.21 -9.63 6.36
N ALA A 106 3.33 -8.63 6.19
CA ALA A 106 3.72 -7.23 6.02
C ALA A 106 4.56 -6.74 7.21
N CYS A 107 4.13 -6.99 8.45
CA CYS A 107 4.86 -6.60 9.66
C CYS A 107 6.22 -7.30 9.75
N HIS A 108 6.27 -8.61 9.48
CA HIS A 108 7.51 -9.38 9.54
C HIS A 108 8.55 -8.86 8.54
N LEU A 109 8.15 -8.66 7.28
CA LEU A 109 9.03 -8.14 6.23
C LEU A 109 9.47 -6.69 6.52
N LEU A 110 8.54 -5.85 7.00
CA LEU A 110 8.82 -4.47 7.34
C LEU A 110 9.89 -4.37 8.44
N LEU A 111 9.80 -5.18 9.49
CA LEU A 111 10.77 -5.19 10.58
C LEU A 111 12.14 -5.76 10.16
N ARG A 112 12.19 -6.57 9.11
CA ARG A 112 13.44 -7.08 8.55
C ARG A 112 14.19 -6.05 7.71
N CYS A 113 13.50 -5.11 7.05
CA CYS A 113 14.16 -4.13 6.16
C CYS A 113 15.33 -3.39 6.83
N PRO A 114 15.20 -2.82 8.05
CA PRO A 114 16.30 -2.10 8.69
C PRO A 114 17.42 -2.99 9.24
N THR A 115 17.25 -4.33 9.22
CA THR A 115 18.32 -5.27 9.61
C THR A 115 19.20 -5.67 8.43
N LEU A 116 18.73 -5.42 7.21
CA LEU A 116 19.49 -5.68 6.01
C LEU A 116 20.55 -4.57 5.79
N ASN A 117 21.81 -4.95 5.72
CA ASN A 117 22.90 -4.00 5.48
C ASN A 117 23.02 -3.69 3.98
N LEU A 118 21.98 -3.11 3.39
CA LEU A 118 21.89 -2.77 1.97
C LEU A 118 22.10 -1.28 1.75
N LYS A 119 22.78 -0.94 0.66
CA LYS A 119 22.98 0.46 0.23
C LYS A 119 21.69 1.13 -0.17
N ASN A 120 20.76 0.37 -0.78
CA ASN A 120 19.46 0.88 -1.19
C ASN A 120 18.52 0.92 0.00
N LYS A 121 17.89 2.06 0.20
CA LYS A 121 16.94 2.30 1.31
C LYS A 121 15.47 2.21 0.88
N LEU A 122 15.20 1.97 -0.40
CA LEU A 122 13.87 1.70 -0.92
C LEU A 122 13.69 0.19 -1.09
N PHE A 123 12.79 -0.38 -0.31
CA PHE A 123 12.42 -1.78 -0.33
C PHE A 123 11.04 -1.95 -0.95
N ILE A 124 10.92 -2.95 -1.79
CA ILE A 124 9.65 -3.40 -2.36
C ILE A 124 9.41 -4.79 -1.83
N LEU A 125 8.31 -4.97 -1.09
CA LEU A 125 7.97 -6.28 -0.57
C LEU A 125 7.48 -7.18 -1.70
N ASN A 126 8.02 -8.41 -1.73
CA ASN A 126 7.55 -9.40 -2.71
C ASN A 126 6.15 -9.87 -2.33
N MET A 127 5.17 -9.48 -3.11
CA MET A 127 3.75 -9.79 -2.89
C MET A 127 3.22 -10.86 -3.85
N GLY A 128 4.11 -11.51 -4.61
CA GLY A 128 3.71 -12.48 -5.63
C GLY A 128 2.90 -11.84 -6.76
N ASN A 129 1.89 -12.56 -7.25
CA ASN A 129 1.05 -12.11 -8.36
C ASN A 129 -0.16 -11.29 -7.88
N GLN A 130 -0.60 -10.35 -8.73
CA GLN A 130 -1.83 -9.63 -8.49
C GLN A 130 -3.06 -10.55 -8.57
N ILE A 131 -3.98 -10.37 -7.65
CA ILE A 131 -5.24 -11.13 -7.57
C ILE A 131 -6.37 -10.26 -8.15
N LYS A 132 -7.21 -10.85 -9.00
CA LYS A 132 -8.42 -10.18 -9.48
C LYS A 132 -9.40 -9.99 -8.31
N ILE A 133 -9.94 -8.81 -8.17
CA ILE A 133 -10.91 -8.50 -7.11
C ILE A 133 -12.16 -9.39 -7.23
N ILE A 134 -12.60 -9.69 -8.45
CA ILE A 134 -13.73 -10.59 -8.68
C ILE A 134 -13.48 -12.01 -8.13
N ASP A 135 -12.26 -12.51 -8.18
CA ASP A 135 -11.96 -13.86 -7.67
C ASP A 135 -12.04 -13.89 -6.13
N ILE A 136 -11.70 -12.79 -5.47
CA ILE A 136 -11.90 -12.63 -4.03
C ILE A 136 -13.39 -12.64 -3.69
N ILE A 137 -14.22 -11.90 -4.44
CA ILE A 137 -15.68 -11.87 -4.25
C ILE A 137 -16.28 -13.28 -4.41
N LYS A 138 -15.86 -14.03 -5.43
CA LYS A 138 -16.31 -15.41 -5.65
C LYS A 138 -15.93 -16.33 -4.47
N LYS A 139 -14.73 -16.17 -3.91
CA LYS A 139 -14.32 -16.92 -2.71
C LYS A 139 -15.17 -16.55 -1.50
N LEU A 140 -15.52 -15.28 -1.32
CA LEU A 140 -16.41 -14.83 -0.25
C LEU A 140 -17.81 -15.41 -0.42
N PHE A 141 -18.37 -15.45 -1.64
CA PHE A 141 -19.66 -16.08 -1.90
C PHE A 141 -19.66 -17.56 -1.49
N LYS A 142 -18.59 -18.28 -1.85
CA LYS A 142 -18.44 -19.69 -1.44
C LYS A 142 -18.33 -19.83 0.08
N TYR A 143 -17.54 -18.97 0.73
CA TYR A 143 -17.32 -19.01 2.17
C TYR A 143 -18.61 -18.74 2.97
N TYR A 144 -19.40 -17.75 2.56
CA TYR A 144 -20.66 -17.40 3.22
C TYR A 144 -21.86 -18.21 2.71
N ASN A 145 -21.66 -19.11 1.75
CA ASN A 145 -22.73 -19.84 1.05
C ASN A 145 -23.86 -18.91 0.59
N LYS A 146 -23.50 -17.74 0.05
CA LYS A 146 -24.44 -16.67 -0.28
C LYS A 146 -23.97 -15.90 -1.50
N ILE A 147 -24.84 -15.70 -2.47
CA ILE A 147 -24.58 -14.94 -3.70
C ILE A 147 -25.46 -13.70 -3.70
N VAL A 148 -24.85 -12.54 -3.89
CA VAL A 148 -25.57 -11.29 -4.10
C VAL A 148 -25.20 -10.69 -5.46
N LYS A 149 -26.04 -9.80 -5.97
CA LYS A 149 -25.82 -9.14 -7.25
C LYS A 149 -24.54 -8.29 -7.22
N ILE A 150 -23.78 -8.31 -8.31
CA ILE A 150 -22.61 -7.45 -8.50
C ILE A 150 -22.99 -6.32 -9.45
N ARG A 151 -22.84 -5.08 -8.98
CA ARG A 151 -23.02 -3.87 -9.78
C ARG A 151 -21.66 -3.27 -10.11
N VAL A 152 -21.33 -3.20 -11.41
CA VAL A 152 -20.12 -2.52 -11.88
C VAL A 152 -20.38 -1.01 -11.92
N ILE A 153 -19.51 -0.24 -11.25
CA ILE A 153 -19.67 1.21 -11.07
C ILE A 153 -18.70 2.05 -11.91
N GLY A 154 -17.76 1.41 -12.64
CA GLY A 154 -16.71 2.09 -13.38
C GLY A 154 -15.52 2.51 -12.50
N LEU A 155 -14.44 2.92 -13.16
CA LEU A 155 -13.25 3.46 -12.50
C LEU A 155 -13.55 4.82 -11.88
N ARG A 156 -13.14 5.02 -10.65
CA ARG A 156 -13.18 6.33 -10.00
C ARG A 156 -11.97 7.18 -10.41
N LEU A 157 -12.11 8.48 -10.30
CA LEU A 157 -10.98 9.37 -10.50
C LEU A 157 -9.82 8.98 -9.57
N GLY A 158 -8.64 8.77 -10.14
CA GLY A 158 -7.45 8.35 -9.39
C GLY A 158 -7.34 6.85 -9.08
N GLU A 159 -8.23 5.99 -9.67
CA GLU A 159 -8.09 4.52 -9.58
C GLU A 159 -7.40 3.96 -10.84
N LYS A 160 -6.52 2.96 -10.62
CA LYS A 160 -5.90 2.16 -11.69
C LYS A 160 -6.55 0.78 -11.77
N LEU A 161 -6.60 0.17 -12.96
CA LEU A 161 -6.99 -1.23 -13.12
C LEU A 161 -5.98 -2.18 -12.46
N GLU A 162 -4.71 -1.87 -12.62
CA GLU A 162 -3.58 -2.61 -12.04
C GLU A 162 -2.63 -1.63 -11.37
N GLU A 163 -2.02 -2.02 -10.24
CA GLU A 163 -1.03 -1.21 -9.53
C GLU A 163 0.38 -1.72 -9.84
N GLU A 164 1.36 -0.83 -9.73
CA GLU A 164 2.77 -1.13 -9.96
C GLU A 164 3.55 -0.93 -8.66
N LEU A 165 4.50 -1.81 -8.37
CA LEU A 165 5.37 -1.70 -7.18
C LEU A 165 6.67 -0.95 -7.47
N SER A 166 7.09 -0.90 -8.74
CA SER A 166 8.30 -0.21 -9.18
C SER A 166 8.08 0.54 -10.49
N TYR A 167 8.92 1.54 -10.76
CA TYR A 167 8.90 2.27 -12.03
C TYR A 167 9.43 1.44 -13.21
N ASN A 168 9.77 0.17 -13.01
CA ASN A 168 10.55 -0.59 -13.97
C ASN A 168 9.74 -1.26 -15.06
N LYS A 169 9.62 -0.54 -16.18
CA LYS A 169 9.81 -1.13 -17.51
C LYS A 169 11.07 -0.58 -18.21
N LEU A 170 11.94 0.17 -17.55
CA LEU A 170 13.05 0.91 -18.17
C LEU A 170 14.46 0.51 -17.71
N ARG A 171 14.64 -0.63 -17.07
CA ARG A 171 15.98 -1.21 -16.87
C ARG A 171 15.97 -2.65 -17.36
N LYS A 172 16.04 -2.82 -18.65
CA LYS A 172 16.70 -3.92 -19.30
C LYS A 172 18.08 -3.45 -19.74
#